data_0384a2ad993db3fe2432c2468ac6d360
#
_entry.id   0384a2ad993db3fe2432c2468ac6d360
#
_cell.length_a   1.000
_cell.length_b   1.000
_cell.length_c   1.000
_cell.angle_alpha   90.00
_cell.angle_beta   90.00
_cell.angle_gamma   90.00
#
_symmetry.space_group_name_H-M   'P 1'
#
loop_
_entity.id
_entity.type
_entity.pdbx_description
1 polymer ?
#
loop_
_entity_poly.entity_id
_entity_poly.type
_entity_poly.pdbx_seq_one_letter_code
_entity_poly.pdbx_strand_id
1 'polypeptide(L)'
;LNILSGQLFPDKGICNVSGEVPSCRNISFLQKLFLMPEEQKMPGIKINEYIRMYAPFYPAFSNETLTTCFESFEIDRSARLDRISQGERKKVIISLAFSTHTPLLLMDEPTNGLDIPSKEIFRKLLVSFAGEEQTVIISTHQIRDLESLIDAVIILNDKKIILNNTLDEISEKLFFRQTEPDEKVFYRTSTPLGTIGVGKNCRNEETP
;
A
#
# COMPACT_ATOMS: atom_id res chain seq x y z
N LEU A 1 7.41 -7.51 2.32
CA LEU A 1 6.10 -8.06 1.93
C LEU A 1 6.19 -9.55 1.58
N ASN A 2 7.25 -10.02 0.91
CA ASN A 2 7.37 -11.42 0.45
C ASN A 2 7.35 -12.46 1.58
N ILE A 3 7.85 -12.14 2.79
CA ILE A 3 7.74 -13.04 3.96
C ILE A 3 6.29 -13.10 4.45
N LEU A 4 5.60 -11.96 4.50
CA LEU A 4 4.19 -11.89 4.90
C LEU A 4 3.26 -12.65 3.95
N SER A 5 3.62 -12.73 2.67
CA SER A 5 2.86 -13.48 1.66
C SER A 5 3.24 -14.98 1.56
N GLY A 6 4.27 -15.42 2.29
CA GLY A 6 4.79 -16.79 2.22
C GLY A 6 5.57 -17.08 0.92
N GLN A 7 6.03 -16.07 0.20
CA GLN A 7 6.90 -16.23 -0.97
C GLN A 7 8.37 -16.41 -0.58
N LEU A 8 8.76 -15.86 0.58
CA LEU A 8 10.09 -16.04 1.17
C LEU A 8 9.95 -16.56 2.60
N PHE A 9 10.96 -17.33 3.03
CA PHE A 9 11.07 -17.83 4.40
C PHE A 9 11.94 -16.87 5.23
N PRO A 10 11.61 -16.62 6.51
CA PRO A 10 12.50 -15.87 7.38
C PRO A 10 13.74 -16.72 7.71
N ASP A 11 14.92 -16.12 7.71
CA ASP A 11 16.16 -16.80 8.12
C ASP A 11 16.14 -17.15 9.61
N LYS A 12 15.49 -16.32 10.43
CA LYS A 12 15.33 -16.48 11.87
C LYS A 12 14.01 -15.85 12.34
N GLY A 13 13.51 -16.35 13.44
CA GLY A 13 12.28 -15.86 14.06
C GLY A 13 11.03 -16.51 13.49
N ILE A 14 9.88 -15.97 13.87
CA ILE A 14 8.55 -16.48 13.50
C ILE A 14 7.79 -15.38 12.79
N CYS A 15 7.15 -15.71 11.68
CA CYS A 15 6.18 -14.85 11.02
C CYS A 15 4.79 -15.46 11.20
N ASN A 16 3.87 -14.66 11.74
CA ASN A 16 2.46 -15.03 11.90
C ASN A 16 1.59 -13.92 11.32
N VAL A 17 0.62 -14.28 10.52
CA VAL A 17 -0.36 -13.35 9.91
C VAL A 17 -1.75 -13.88 10.20
N SER A 18 -2.51 -13.15 11.02
CA SER A 18 -3.89 -13.55 11.43
C SER A 18 -3.98 -14.97 11.99
N GLY A 19 -2.98 -15.39 12.79
CA GLY A 19 -2.93 -16.73 13.40
C GLY A 19 -2.35 -17.83 12.51
N GLU A 20 -2.06 -17.55 11.25
CA GLU A 20 -1.49 -18.52 10.30
C GLU A 20 -0.01 -18.25 10.02
N VAL A 21 0.75 -19.30 9.74
CA VAL A 21 2.17 -19.21 9.36
C VAL A 21 2.25 -19.13 7.83
N PRO A 22 2.65 -17.98 7.24
CA PRO A 22 2.61 -17.77 5.79
C PRO A 22 3.42 -18.79 4.99
N SER A 23 4.53 -19.26 5.54
CA SER A 23 5.40 -20.23 4.87
C SER A 23 4.74 -21.60 4.66
N CYS A 24 3.68 -21.94 5.40
CA CYS A 24 2.89 -23.16 5.18
C CYS A 24 2.05 -23.09 3.90
N ARG A 25 1.76 -21.87 3.37
CA ARG A 25 1.04 -21.65 2.14
C ARG A 25 -0.29 -22.40 2.03
N ASN A 26 -1.01 -22.51 3.14
CA ASN A 26 -2.32 -23.15 3.17
C ASN A 26 -3.28 -22.40 2.22
N ILE A 27 -4.17 -23.14 1.56
CA ILE A 27 -5.14 -22.55 0.62
C ILE A 27 -5.99 -21.50 1.33
N SER A 28 -6.46 -21.79 2.56
CA SER A 28 -7.22 -20.86 3.38
C SER A 28 -6.48 -19.54 3.63
N PHE A 29 -5.17 -19.57 3.82
CA PHE A 29 -4.33 -18.39 3.98
C PHE A 29 -4.17 -17.65 2.66
N LEU A 30 -3.85 -18.36 1.57
CA LEU A 30 -3.62 -17.74 0.25
C LEU A 30 -4.88 -17.05 -0.31
N GLN A 31 -6.07 -17.55 0.04
CA GLN A 31 -7.34 -16.94 -0.34
C GLN A 31 -7.65 -15.64 0.42
N LYS A 32 -6.99 -15.42 1.56
CA LYS A 32 -7.19 -14.23 2.42
C LYS A 32 -6.21 -13.10 2.11
N LEU A 33 -5.25 -13.31 1.22
CA LEU A 33 -4.28 -12.27 0.87
C LEU A 33 -4.13 -12.10 -0.64
N PHE A 34 -3.86 -10.87 -1.05
CA PHE A 34 -3.35 -10.58 -2.38
C PHE A 34 -2.03 -9.83 -2.27
N LEU A 35 -1.00 -10.30 -2.98
CA LEU A 35 0.27 -9.60 -3.12
C LEU A 35 0.39 -9.01 -4.53
N MET A 36 0.49 -7.70 -4.61
CA MET A 36 0.88 -6.97 -5.80
C MET A 36 2.38 -6.67 -5.71
N PRO A 37 3.24 -7.33 -6.49
CA PRO A 37 4.67 -7.01 -6.53
C PRO A 37 4.93 -5.72 -7.33
N GLU A 38 6.07 -5.08 -7.10
CA GLU A 38 6.48 -3.88 -7.85
C GLU A 38 6.55 -4.13 -9.35
N GLU A 39 7.20 -5.22 -9.73
CA GLU A 39 7.30 -5.66 -11.12
C GLU A 39 6.70 -7.06 -11.30
N GLN A 40 5.95 -7.22 -12.35
CA GLN A 40 5.37 -8.51 -12.73
C GLN A 40 5.56 -8.78 -14.21
N LYS A 41 6.13 -9.95 -14.51
CA LYS A 41 6.16 -10.47 -15.87
C LYS A 41 4.76 -10.88 -16.27
N MET A 42 4.23 -10.26 -17.32
CA MET A 42 2.89 -10.54 -17.80
C MET A 42 2.91 -11.57 -18.94
N PRO A 43 1.99 -12.54 -18.91
CA PRO A 43 1.85 -13.47 -20.00
C PRO A 43 1.29 -12.78 -21.26
N GLY A 44 1.58 -13.35 -22.44
CA GLY A 44 1.10 -12.84 -23.72
C GLY A 44 -0.36 -13.21 -24.01
N ILE A 45 -1.25 -12.96 -23.06
CA ILE A 45 -2.70 -13.23 -23.18
C ILE A 45 -3.51 -11.95 -23.05
N LYS A 46 -4.80 -12.01 -23.34
CA LYS A 46 -5.73 -10.88 -23.15
C LYS A 46 -5.99 -10.63 -21.67
N ILE A 47 -6.29 -9.38 -21.33
CA ILE A 47 -6.63 -8.98 -19.96
C ILE A 47 -7.80 -9.82 -19.42
N ASN A 48 -8.87 -10.00 -20.18
CA ASN A 48 -10.00 -10.85 -19.76
C ASN A 48 -9.63 -12.31 -19.48
N GLU A 49 -8.67 -12.86 -20.20
CA GLU A 49 -8.19 -14.23 -19.97
C GLU A 49 -7.41 -14.29 -18.68
N TYR A 50 -6.57 -13.29 -18.44
CA TYR A 50 -5.80 -13.16 -17.19
C TYR A 50 -6.72 -13.07 -15.98
N ILE A 51 -7.74 -12.20 -16.02
CA ILE A 51 -8.71 -12.08 -14.93
C ILE A 51 -9.43 -13.42 -14.68
N ARG A 52 -9.89 -14.11 -15.74
CA ARG A 52 -10.54 -15.43 -15.60
C ARG A 52 -9.65 -16.50 -14.97
N MET A 53 -8.32 -16.39 -15.11
CA MET A 53 -7.38 -17.30 -14.46
C MET A 53 -7.23 -17.03 -12.95
N TYR A 54 -7.30 -15.76 -12.53
CA TYR A 54 -7.06 -15.38 -11.14
C TYR A 54 -8.32 -15.32 -10.29
N ALA A 55 -9.44 -14.84 -10.84
CA ALA A 55 -10.69 -14.64 -10.10
C ALA A 55 -11.16 -15.88 -9.31
N PRO A 56 -11.08 -17.12 -9.84
CA PRO A 56 -11.54 -18.30 -9.11
C PRO A 56 -10.77 -18.62 -7.83
N PHE A 57 -9.57 -18.07 -7.64
CA PHE A 57 -8.79 -18.29 -6.42
C PHE A 57 -9.28 -17.45 -5.22
N TYR A 58 -10.10 -16.43 -5.47
CA TYR A 58 -10.58 -15.49 -4.45
C TYR A 58 -12.08 -15.61 -4.26
N PRO A 59 -12.54 -16.21 -3.14
CA PRO A 59 -13.97 -16.46 -2.91
C PRO A 59 -14.85 -15.21 -2.89
N ALA A 60 -14.28 -14.06 -2.47
CA ALA A 60 -14.97 -12.77 -2.40
C ALA A 60 -14.79 -11.91 -3.66
N PHE A 61 -14.29 -12.49 -4.77
CA PHE A 61 -14.03 -11.74 -5.99
C PHE A 61 -15.27 -11.06 -6.54
N SER A 62 -15.20 -9.73 -6.74
CA SER A 62 -16.30 -8.91 -7.26
C SER A 62 -16.03 -8.46 -8.70
N ASN A 63 -16.89 -8.90 -9.63
CA ASN A 63 -16.88 -8.40 -10.99
C ASN A 63 -17.38 -6.94 -11.10
N GLU A 64 -18.20 -6.49 -10.16
CA GLU A 64 -18.67 -5.10 -10.08
C GLU A 64 -17.50 -4.17 -9.75
N THR A 65 -16.74 -4.48 -8.70
CA THR A 65 -15.51 -3.75 -8.34
C THR A 65 -14.53 -3.71 -9.50
N LEU A 66 -14.32 -4.86 -10.17
CA LEU A 66 -13.44 -4.92 -11.35
C LEU A 66 -13.92 -4.00 -12.47
N THR A 67 -15.21 -3.96 -12.72
CA THR A 67 -15.79 -3.11 -13.76
C THR A 67 -15.59 -1.64 -13.44
N THR A 68 -15.91 -1.23 -12.21
CA THR A 68 -15.68 0.14 -11.74
C THR A 68 -14.21 0.57 -11.85
N CYS A 69 -13.29 -0.31 -11.47
CA CYS A 69 -11.85 -0.02 -11.60
C CYS A 69 -11.44 0.13 -13.07
N PHE A 70 -11.91 -0.75 -13.94
CA PHE A 70 -11.56 -0.71 -15.37
C PHE A 70 -12.13 0.53 -16.07
N GLU A 71 -13.35 0.93 -15.74
CA GLU A 71 -13.95 2.18 -16.23
C GLU A 71 -13.16 3.40 -15.73
N SER A 72 -12.81 3.43 -14.43
CA SER A 72 -12.05 4.53 -13.84
C SER A 72 -10.66 4.69 -14.44
N PHE A 73 -9.97 3.59 -14.73
CA PHE A 73 -8.64 3.58 -15.36
C PHE A 73 -8.65 3.57 -16.89
N GLU A 74 -9.83 3.53 -17.52
CA GLU A 74 -10.01 3.45 -18.97
C GLU A 74 -9.31 2.23 -19.60
N ILE A 75 -9.44 1.04 -18.96
CA ILE A 75 -8.77 -0.19 -19.39
C ILE A 75 -9.58 -0.91 -20.46
N ASP A 76 -8.98 -1.14 -21.64
CA ASP A 76 -9.54 -2.03 -22.65
C ASP A 76 -9.32 -3.50 -22.28
N ARG A 77 -10.40 -4.17 -21.88
CA ARG A 77 -10.39 -5.59 -21.49
C ARG A 77 -9.93 -6.55 -22.60
N SER A 78 -10.00 -6.13 -23.86
CA SER A 78 -9.61 -6.94 -25.02
C SER A 78 -8.13 -6.85 -25.34
N ALA A 79 -7.43 -5.87 -24.78
CA ALA A 79 -6.00 -5.64 -24.98
C ALA A 79 -5.15 -6.81 -24.46
N ARG A 80 -3.98 -6.99 -25.06
CA ARG A 80 -3.01 -8.02 -24.66
C ARG A 80 -2.01 -7.45 -23.65
N LEU A 81 -1.80 -8.18 -22.54
CA LEU A 81 -0.92 -7.76 -21.45
C LEU A 81 0.54 -7.56 -21.86
N ASP A 82 1.02 -8.28 -22.87
CA ASP A 82 2.38 -8.14 -23.40
C ASP A 82 2.57 -6.91 -24.31
N ARG A 83 1.46 -6.28 -24.76
CA ARG A 83 1.47 -5.16 -25.71
C ARG A 83 1.12 -3.81 -25.11
N ILE A 84 0.64 -3.77 -23.89
CA ILE A 84 0.32 -2.55 -23.17
C ILE A 84 1.53 -2.02 -22.38
N SER A 85 1.52 -0.74 -22.04
CA SER A 85 2.58 -0.09 -21.25
C SER A 85 2.70 -0.66 -19.83
N GLN A 86 3.81 -0.38 -19.16
CA GLN A 86 4.00 -0.79 -17.77
C GLN A 86 2.96 -0.15 -16.84
N GLY A 87 2.63 1.12 -17.05
CA GLY A 87 1.57 1.81 -16.29
C GLY A 87 0.21 1.18 -16.46
N GLU A 88 -0.18 0.80 -17.70
CA GLU A 88 -1.43 0.11 -17.96
C GLU A 88 -1.47 -1.30 -17.33
N ARG A 89 -0.36 -2.05 -17.37
CA ARG A 89 -0.25 -3.33 -16.65
C ARG A 89 -0.49 -3.14 -15.16
N LYS A 90 0.11 -2.11 -14.56
CA LYS A 90 -0.05 -1.79 -13.16
C LYS A 90 -1.51 -1.47 -12.82
N LYS A 91 -2.20 -0.68 -13.65
CA LYS A 91 -3.65 -0.41 -13.51
C LYS A 91 -4.48 -1.70 -13.52
N VAL A 92 -4.16 -2.66 -14.40
CA VAL A 92 -4.84 -3.97 -14.45
C VAL A 92 -4.63 -4.76 -13.15
N ILE A 93 -3.40 -4.79 -12.61
CA ILE A 93 -3.11 -5.50 -11.36
C ILE A 93 -3.78 -4.83 -10.16
N ILE A 94 -3.77 -3.50 -10.09
CA ILE A 94 -4.48 -2.74 -9.05
C ILE A 94 -5.98 -3.07 -9.09
N SER A 95 -6.58 -3.07 -10.28
CA SER A 95 -7.99 -3.40 -10.46
C SER A 95 -8.29 -4.83 -10.00
N LEU A 96 -7.43 -5.79 -10.36
CA LEU A 96 -7.54 -7.17 -9.88
C LEU A 96 -7.42 -7.22 -8.35
N ALA A 97 -6.44 -6.55 -7.76
CA ALA A 97 -6.19 -6.52 -6.33
C ALA A 97 -7.42 -6.05 -5.54
N PHE A 98 -8.00 -4.91 -5.91
CA PHE A 98 -9.21 -4.41 -5.25
C PHE A 98 -10.40 -5.36 -5.41
N SER A 99 -10.52 -5.99 -6.60
CA SER A 99 -11.63 -6.90 -6.90
C SER A 99 -11.60 -8.21 -6.10
N THR A 100 -10.45 -8.58 -5.52
CA THR A 100 -10.34 -9.80 -4.70
C THR A 100 -11.05 -9.70 -3.37
N HIS A 101 -11.23 -8.48 -2.84
CA HIS A 101 -11.77 -8.22 -1.50
C HIS A 101 -11.10 -9.07 -0.41
N THR A 102 -9.81 -9.31 -0.54
CA THR A 102 -9.06 -10.08 0.45
C THR A 102 -8.89 -9.30 1.75
N PRO A 103 -8.97 -9.94 2.93
CA PRO A 103 -8.72 -9.27 4.22
C PRO A 103 -7.33 -8.63 4.33
N LEU A 104 -6.34 -9.16 3.62
CA LEU A 104 -4.99 -8.61 3.59
C LEU A 104 -4.57 -8.30 2.15
N LEU A 105 -4.29 -7.03 1.90
CA LEU A 105 -3.78 -6.54 0.63
C LEU A 105 -2.35 -6.02 0.81
N LEU A 106 -1.40 -6.66 0.16
CA LEU A 106 0.01 -6.28 0.16
C LEU A 106 0.37 -5.65 -1.18
N MET A 107 0.85 -4.41 -1.19
CA MET A 107 1.17 -3.68 -2.42
C MET A 107 2.60 -3.14 -2.36
N ASP A 108 3.42 -3.53 -3.34
CA ASP A 108 4.81 -3.08 -3.46
C ASP A 108 4.90 -2.00 -4.53
N GLU A 109 5.23 -0.77 -4.12
CA GLU A 109 5.33 0.42 -4.99
C GLU A 109 4.13 0.57 -5.97
N PRO A 110 2.88 0.58 -5.48
CA PRO A 110 1.70 0.54 -6.36
C PRO A 110 1.58 1.78 -7.27
N THR A 111 2.07 2.94 -6.83
CA THR A 111 1.97 4.20 -7.60
C THR A 111 3.18 4.46 -8.50
N ASN A 112 4.25 3.66 -8.38
CA ASN A 112 5.43 3.80 -9.22
C ASN A 112 5.10 3.50 -10.69
N GLY A 113 5.43 4.43 -11.60
CA GLY A 113 5.15 4.30 -13.03
C GLY A 113 3.72 4.67 -13.45
N LEU A 114 2.86 5.11 -12.52
CA LEU A 114 1.58 5.73 -12.86
C LEU A 114 1.77 7.23 -13.13
N ASP A 115 0.99 7.75 -14.06
CA ASP A 115 0.84 9.19 -14.29
C ASP A 115 0.03 9.87 -13.15
N ILE A 116 0.08 11.19 -13.07
CA ILE A 116 -0.58 11.96 -12.00
C ILE A 116 -2.09 11.67 -11.94
N PRO A 117 -2.85 11.70 -13.05
CA PRO A 117 -4.27 11.35 -13.02
C PRO A 117 -4.54 9.94 -12.51
N SER A 118 -3.74 8.96 -12.92
CA SER A 118 -3.90 7.57 -12.47
C SER A 118 -3.57 7.37 -10.99
N LYS A 119 -2.63 8.14 -10.43
CA LYS A 119 -2.37 8.15 -8.98
C LYS A 119 -3.58 8.68 -8.20
N GLU A 120 -4.27 9.69 -8.71
CA GLU A 120 -5.51 10.20 -8.08
C GLU A 120 -6.64 9.18 -8.15
N ILE A 121 -6.80 8.50 -9.29
CA ILE A 121 -7.78 7.41 -9.43
C ILE A 121 -7.46 6.29 -8.45
N PHE A 122 -6.18 5.88 -8.33
CA PHE A 122 -5.75 4.87 -7.37
C PHE A 122 -6.16 5.24 -5.94
N ARG A 123 -5.90 6.49 -5.49
CA ARG A 123 -6.29 6.96 -4.15
C ARG A 123 -7.79 6.88 -3.92
N LYS A 124 -8.60 7.33 -4.89
CA LYS A 124 -10.08 7.27 -4.80
C LYS A 124 -10.57 5.82 -4.71
N LEU A 125 -10.04 4.93 -5.54
CA LEU A 125 -10.40 3.52 -5.53
C LEU A 125 -9.98 2.84 -4.22
N LEU A 126 -8.78 3.16 -3.70
CA LEU A 126 -8.32 2.64 -2.42
C LEU A 126 -9.28 3.00 -1.30
N VAL A 127 -9.70 4.28 -1.19
CA VAL A 127 -10.70 4.72 -0.20
C VAL A 127 -12.04 4.04 -0.40
N SER A 128 -12.46 3.85 -1.65
CA SER A 128 -13.78 3.27 -1.96
C SER A 128 -13.87 1.79 -1.67
N PHE A 129 -12.78 1.04 -1.83
CA PHE A 129 -12.77 -0.42 -1.75
C PHE A 129 -12.00 -0.98 -0.55
N ALA A 130 -11.22 -0.17 0.16
CA ALA A 130 -10.66 -0.57 1.45
C ALA A 130 -11.81 -0.67 2.47
N GLY A 131 -12.22 -1.90 2.78
CA GLY A 131 -13.25 -2.15 3.79
C GLY A 131 -12.71 -1.96 5.21
N GLU A 132 -13.60 -1.74 6.20
CA GLU A 132 -13.21 -1.54 7.61
C GLU A 132 -12.41 -2.72 8.19
N GLU A 133 -12.65 -3.94 7.72
CA GLU A 133 -11.95 -5.16 8.16
C GLU A 133 -10.75 -5.52 7.27
N GLN A 134 -10.44 -4.70 6.25
CA GLN A 134 -9.32 -4.95 5.36
C GLN A 134 -8.06 -4.25 5.85
N THR A 135 -6.97 -5.00 5.95
CA THR A 135 -5.63 -4.44 6.17
C THR A 135 -4.93 -4.25 4.84
N VAL A 136 -4.53 -3.02 4.54
CA VAL A 136 -3.73 -2.69 3.35
C VAL A 136 -2.32 -2.30 3.79
N ILE A 137 -1.32 -3.04 3.34
CA ILE A 137 0.09 -2.73 3.60
C ILE A 137 0.74 -2.32 2.30
N ILE A 138 1.21 -1.09 2.25
CA ILE A 138 1.87 -0.50 1.08
C ILE A 138 3.33 -0.23 1.40
N SER A 139 4.26 -0.83 0.66
CA SER A 139 5.65 -0.36 0.65
C SER A 139 5.82 0.70 -0.42
N THR A 140 6.42 1.82 -0.07
CA THR A 140 6.70 2.89 -1.02
C THR A 140 7.82 3.81 -0.54
N HIS A 141 8.54 4.40 -1.48
CA HIS A 141 9.43 5.53 -1.24
C HIS A 141 8.77 6.87 -1.63
N GLN A 142 7.56 6.85 -2.18
CA GLN A 142 6.77 8.03 -2.60
C GLN A 142 5.62 8.31 -1.61
N ILE A 143 5.95 8.61 -0.35
CA ILE A 143 4.97 8.78 0.74
C ILE A 143 3.92 9.85 0.41
N ARG A 144 4.28 10.91 -0.31
CA ARG A 144 3.35 12.00 -0.69
C ARG A 144 2.12 11.52 -1.46
N ASP A 145 2.25 10.41 -2.17
CA ASP A 145 1.12 9.86 -2.93
C ASP A 145 0.04 9.27 -2.01
N LEU A 146 0.35 9.01 -0.74
CA LEU A 146 -0.50 8.28 0.20
C LEU A 146 -0.73 9.01 1.54
N GLU A 147 -0.15 10.20 1.75
CA GLU A 147 -0.10 10.87 3.06
C GLU A 147 -1.47 11.07 3.72
N SER A 148 -2.54 11.20 2.92
CA SER A 148 -3.91 11.39 3.42
C SER A 148 -4.68 10.08 3.66
N LEU A 149 -4.06 8.92 3.42
CA LEU A 149 -4.74 7.62 3.43
C LEU A 149 -4.15 6.63 4.43
N ILE A 150 -3.02 6.97 5.05
CA ILE A 150 -2.31 6.06 5.96
C ILE A 150 -2.73 6.30 7.41
N ASP A 151 -2.89 5.24 8.17
CA ASP A 151 -3.20 5.28 9.60
C ASP A 151 -1.96 5.00 10.45
N ALA A 152 -1.01 4.26 9.90
CA ALA A 152 0.20 3.84 10.59
C ALA A 152 1.42 3.87 9.65
N VAL A 153 2.59 4.06 10.24
CA VAL A 153 3.86 4.12 9.52
C VAL A 153 4.87 3.16 10.13
N ILE A 154 5.47 2.34 9.27
CA ILE A 154 6.61 1.50 9.61
C ILE A 154 7.81 1.99 8.80
N ILE A 155 8.87 2.46 9.46
CA ILE A 155 10.10 2.86 8.79
C ILE A 155 11.17 1.80 9.00
N LEU A 156 11.68 1.29 7.87
CA LEU A 156 12.80 0.35 7.82
C LEU A 156 14.06 1.09 7.40
N ASN A 157 15.12 0.97 8.20
CA ASN A 157 16.45 1.44 7.85
C ASN A 157 17.50 0.43 8.30
N ASP A 158 18.48 0.15 7.45
CA ASP A 158 19.56 -0.81 7.71
C ASP A 158 19.07 -2.15 8.28
N LYS A 159 18.01 -2.70 7.68
CA LYS A 159 17.35 -3.97 8.07
C LYS A 159 16.74 -3.96 9.49
N LYS A 160 16.51 -2.79 10.06
CA LYS A 160 15.87 -2.61 11.36
C LYS A 160 14.61 -1.77 11.23
N ILE A 161 13.60 -2.08 12.03
CA ILE A 161 12.45 -1.21 12.21
C ILE A 161 12.89 -0.09 13.17
N ILE A 162 12.89 1.15 12.65
CA ILE A 162 13.23 2.35 13.44
C ILE A 162 11.99 3.13 13.89
N LEU A 163 10.87 2.92 13.25
CA LEU A 163 9.56 3.44 13.64
C LEU A 163 8.48 2.39 13.33
N ASN A 164 7.54 2.22 14.24
CA ASN A 164 6.33 1.42 14.05
C ASN A 164 5.24 2.00 14.95
N ASN A 165 4.54 3.02 14.44
CA ASN A 165 3.55 3.78 15.20
C ASN A 165 2.37 4.18 14.29
N THR A 166 1.21 4.40 14.92
CA THR A 166 0.09 5.08 14.28
C THR A 166 0.38 6.58 14.12
N LEU A 167 -0.33 7.26 13.22
CA LEU A 167 -0.21 8.71 13.07
C LEU A 167 -0.66 9.45 14.33
N ASP A 168 -1.66 8.93 15.04
CA ASP A 168 -2.11 9.48 16.32
C ASP A 168 -1.00 9.43 17.37
N GLU A 169 -0.36 8.26 17.55
CA GLU A 169 0.78 8.11 18.47
C GLU A 169 1.96 9.02 18.11
N ILE A 170 2.19 9.26 16.82
CA ILE A 170 3.23 10.18 16.35
C ILE A 170 2.84 11.62 16.69
N SER A 171 1.59 12.02 16.45
CA SER A 171 1.08 13.38 16.69
C SER A 171 1.00 13.73 18.19
N GLU A 172 0.80 12.73 19.04
CA GLU A 172 0.87 12.93 20.51
C GLU A 172 2.29 13.24 21.00
N LYS A 173 3.30 12.65 20.37
CA LYS A 173 4.71 12.75 20.79
C LYS A 173 5.46 13.87 20.10
N LEU A 174 5.11 14.16 18.85
CA LEU A 174 5.83 15.10 18.00
C LEU A 174 4.89 16.16 17.43
N PHE A 175 5.40 17.37 17.29
CA PHE A 175 4.76 18.40 16.48
C PHE A 175 5.50 18.61 15.16
N PHE A 176 4.72 19.01 14.14
CA PHE A 176 5.20 19.36 12.81
C PHE A 176 4.56 20.70 12.45
N ARG A 177 5.31 21.79 12.56
CA ARG A 177 4.77 23.14 12.29
C ARG A 177 5.83 24.08 11.78
N GLN A 178 5.39 25.23 11.31
CA GLN A 178 6.31 26.33 11.04
C GLN A 178 7.00 26.77 12.33
N THR A 179 8.31 26.98 12.25
CA THR A 179 9.16 27.34 13.40
C THR A 179 10.01 28.55 13.06
N GLU A 180 10.29 29.37 14.10
CA GLU A 180 11.23 30.46 14.02
C GLU A 180 12.67 29.95 13.90
N PRO A 181 13.60 30.78 13.34
CA PRO A 181 15.00 30.36 13.13
C PRO A 181 15.71 29.89 14.39
N ASP A 182 15.39 30.47 15.55
CA ASP A 182 16.06 30.22 16.82
C ASP A 182 15.35 29.19 17.72
N GLU A 183 14.21 28.66 17.29
CA GLU A 183 13.44 27.70 18.05
C GLU A 183 14.17 26.34 18.13
N LYS A 184 14.27 25.73 19.31
CA LYS A 184 14.90 24.41 19.50
C LYS A 184 13.99 23.30 18.97
N VAL A 185 14.39 22.66 17.88
CA VAL A 185 13.69 21.54 17.26
C VAL A 185 14.66 20.41 16.95
N PHE A 186 14.14 19.18 16.81
CA PHE A 186 14.96 18.00 16.47
C PHE A 186 15.43 18.02 15.02
N TYR A 187 14.58 18.54 14.13
CA TYR A 187 14.82 18.57 12.69
C TYR A 187 14.18 19.81 12.06
N ARG A 188 14.79 20.36 11.03
CA ARG A 188 14.26 21.44 10.21
C ARG A 188 14.37 21.13 8.74
N THR A 189 13.35 21.54 8.00
CA THR A 189 13.38 21.52 6.55
C THR A 189 12.80 22.81 5.99
N SER A 190 13.45 23.37 4.98
CA SER A 190 12.94 24.54 4.28
C SER A 190 11.94 24.11 3.21
N THR A 191 10.79 24.76 3.18
CA THR A 191 9.76 24.58 2.17
C THR A 191 9.48 25.91 1.48
N PRO A 192 8.82 25.93 0.31
CA PRO A 192 8.41 27.18 -0.32
C PRO A 192 7.51 28.07 0.56
N LEU A 193 6.86 27.50 1.56
CA LEU A 193 5.94 28.18 2.48
C LEU A 193 6.61 28.58 3.82
N GLY A 194 7.90 28.32 3.98
CA GLY A 194 8.65 28.62 5.21
C GLY A 194 9.41 27.42 5.76
N THR A 195 9.97 27.57 6.94
CA THR A 195 10.73 26.50 7.62
C THR A 195 9.79 25.68 8.50
N ILE A 196 9.70 24.39 8.24
CA ILE A 196 8.98 23.44 9.08
C ILE A 196 9.97 22.81 10.06
N GLY A 197 9.65 22.86 11.34
CA GLY A 197 10.38 22.20 12.41
C GLY A 197 9.61 20.99 12.97
N VAL A 198 10.36 20.00 13.42
CA VAL A 198 9.85 18.84 14.16
C VAL A 198 10.42 18.88 15.56
N GLY A 199 9.58 18.83 16.55
CA GLY A 199 9.99 18.82 17.95
C GLY A 199 9.05 17.98 18.82
N LYS A 200 9.40 17.86 20.10
CA LYS A 200 8.61 17.10 21.08
C LYS A 200 7.33 17.88 21.42
N ASN A 201 6.21 17.19 21.41
CA ASN A 201 4.94 17.77 21.83
C ASN A 201 4.87 17.79 23.37
N CYS A 202 5.03 18.97 23.99
CA CYS A 202 5.07 19.14 25.45
C CYS A 202 3.69 19.15 26.11
N ARG A 203 2.65 18.56 25.50
CA ARG A 203 1.30 18.57 26.09
C ARG A 203 1.11 17.75 27.37
N ASN A 204 2.11 16.98 27.81
CA ASN A 204 2.03 16.09 29.00
C ASN A 204 3.11 16.33 30.06
N GLU A 205 3.78 17.46 30.07
CA GLU A 205 4.52 17.87 31.27
C GLU A 205 3.60 18.80 32.10
N GLU A 206 2.67 18.22 32.82
CA GLU A 206 2.08 18.86 33.96
C GLU A 206 3.24 19.12 34.95
N THR A 207 3.47 20.40 35.21
CA THR A 207 4.36 20.93 36.24
C THR A 207 4.00 20.33 37.59
N PRO A 208 4.98 20.06 38.46
CA PRO A 208 4.77 19.51 39.78
C PRO A 208 3.97 20.44 40.70
#